data_a091ea7008eec02dae4592f20ab8a7e5
#
_entry.id   a091ea7008eec02dae4592f20ab8a7e5
#
_cell.length_a   1.000
_cell.length_b   1.000
_cell.length_c   1.000
_cell.angle_alpha   90.00
_cell.angle_beta   90.00
_cell.angle_gamma   90.00
#
_symmetry.space_group_name_H-M   'P 1'
#
loop_
_entity.id
_entity.type
_entity.pdbx_description
1 polymer ?
#
loop_
_entity_poly.entity_id
_entity_poly.type
_entity_poly.pdbx_seq_one_letter_code
_entity_poly.pdbx_strand_id
1 'polypeptide(L)'
;MARAINTWGFANVKTIGYAEIEDYLYSQSESDKTRANMKSCLHDFFMWLKKRKVITLQQFPDFPEINFELGWRNIIDIETQQEIISEVYRITHKKNIKIWLGIYWLSVYISVRPGELLSIKEWQINRRGGFITIPYPKEKHPKIIYLLDDDIKLLNEIPPGLPELYFFRHTAGIKGVKAGQRFGSRYLYKYWKKACDNLKIEGVDLYGGTRHSTTTALSEKLSYDEIKAGSLHATNKAFDRYFQGKQSKARMVYSKVKDLQQTYNKKDNLKPHNILKFKD
;
A
#
# COMPACT_ATOMS: atom_id res chain seq x y z
N MET A 1 -18.19 -4.64 13.46
CA MET A 1 -19.26 -4.41 14.47
C MET A 1 -20.67 -4.65 13.92
N ALA A 2 -21.11 -4.08 12.78
CA ALA A 2 -22.49 -4.29 12.28
C ALA A 2 -22.91 -5.79 12.22
N ARG A 3 -22.03 -6.68 11.72
CA ARG A 3 -22.31 -8.13 11.70
C ARG A 3 -22.48 -8.73 13.10
N ALA A 4 -21.66 -8.33 14.07
CA ALA A 4 -21.76 -8.80 15.45
C ALA A 4 -23.07 -8.34 16.11
N ILE A 5 -23.57 -7.15 15.78
CA ILE A 5 -24.89 -6.66 16.24
C ILE A 5 -26.02 -7.56 15.70
N ASN A 6 -25.92 -8.01 14.44
CA ASN A 6 -26.92 -8.93 13.88
C ASN A 6 -26.94 -10.29 14.59
N THR A 7 -25.77 -10.75 15.07
CA THR A 7 -25.67 -12.05 15.79
C THR A 7 -26.06 -11.91 17.27
N TRP A 8 -25.58 -10.87 17.94
CA TRP A 8 -25.68 -10.72 19.40
C TRP A 8 -26.42 -9.47 19.86
N GLY A 9 -27.21 -8.81 18.99
CA GLY A 9 -27.87 -7.55 19.35
C GLY A 9 -28.77 -7.60 20.55
N PHE A 10 -29.31 -8.78 20.87
CA PHE A 10 -30.16 -9.05 22.04
C PHE A 10 -29.50 -9.91 23.12
N ALA A 11 -28.22 -10.32 22.90
CA ALA A 11 -27.50 -11.12 23.88
C ALA A 11 -26.96 -10.26 25.03
N ASN A 12 -26.88 -10.83 26.21
CA ASN A 12 -26.20 -10.20 27.33
C ASN A 12 -24.68 -10.33 27.09
N VAL A 13 -23.97 -9.21 26.97
CA VAL A 13 -22.52 -9.19 26.73
C VAL A 13 -21.69 -9.94 27.78
N LYS A 14 -22.26 -10.16 28.99
CA LYS A 14 -21.62 -10.91 30.08
C LYS A 14 -21.63 -12.42 29.87
N THR A 15 -22.47 -12.93 28.97
CA THR A 15 -22.56 -14.35 28.63
C THR A 15 -21.84 -14.72 27.32
N ILE A 16 -21.27 -13.77 26.65
CA ILE A 16 -20.49 -14.04 25.45
C ILE A 16 -19.06 -14.44 25.86
N GLY A 17 -18.78 -15.72 25.76
CA GLY A 17 -17.49 -16.32 26.10
C GLY A 17 -16.66 -16.72 24.85
N TYR A 18 -15.69 -17.60 25.11
CA TYR A 18 -14.80 -18.10 24.05
C TYR A 18 -15.57 -18.81 22.93
N ALA A 19 -16.46 -19.71 23.27
CA ALA A 19 -17.22 -20.52 22.30
C ALA A 19 -18.06 -19.66 21.36
N GLU A 20 -18.82 -18.70 21.91
CA GLU A 20 -19.65 -17.80 21.10
C GLU A 20 -18.80 -16.93 20.16
N ILE A 21 -17.61 -16.50 20.60
CA ILE A 21 -16.69 -15.72 19.78
C ILE A 21 -16.07 -16.59 18.67
N GLU A 22 -15.67 -17.81 19.01
CA GLU A 22 -15.11 -18.76 18.05
C GLU A 22 -16.15 -19.11 16.97
N ASP A 23 -17.34 -19.51 17.36
CA ASP A 23 -18.44 -19.82 16.45
C ASP A 23 -18.77 -18.64 15.54
N TYR A 24 -18.83 -17.43 16.09
CA TYR A 24 -19.05 -16.22 15.29
C TYR A 24 -17.96 -15.99 14.25
N LEU A 25 -16.69 -16.14 14.62
CA LEU A 25 -15.57 -15.90 13.72
C LEU A 25 -15.49 -16.95 12.60
N TYR A 26 -15.86 -18.20 12.89
CA TYR A 26 -15.81 -19.30 11.92
C TYR A 26 -17.12 -19.53 11.16
N SER A 27 -18.26 -19.04 11.64
CA SER A 27 -19.51 -19.04 10.86
C SER A 27 -19.46 -18.17 9.61
N GLN A 28 -18.51 -17.23 9.54
CA GLN A 28 -18.32 -16.35 8.40
C GLN A 28 -17.40 -16.98 7.37
N SER A 29 -17.82 -17.05 6.10
CA SER A 29 -16.97 -17.49 4.97
C SER A 29 -15.96 -16.39 4.63
N GLU A 30 -14.97 -16.15 5.48
CA GLU A 30 -14.01 -15.08 5.34
C GLU A 30 -12.57 -15.63 5.39
N SER A 31 -11.61 -14.86 4.85
CA SER A 31 -10.20 -15.20 4.98
C SER A 31 -9.72 -15.06 6.43
N ASP A 32 -8.71 -15.83 6.83
CA ASP A 32 -8.12 -15.77 8.18
C ASP A 32 -7.65 -14.36 8.54
N LYS A 33 -7.15 -13.60 7.57
CA LYS A 33 -6.83 -12.18 7.77
C LYS A 33 -8.05 -11.36 8.16
N THR A 34 -9.20 -11.60 7.55
CA THR A 34 -10.45 -10.90 7.89
C THR A 34 -10.94 -11.35 9.26
N ARG A 35 -10.88 -12.65 9.57
CA ARG A 35 -11.20 -13.19 10.90
C ARG A 35 -10.33 -12.56 11.99
N ALA A 36 -9.01 -12.46 11.78
CA ALA A 36 -8.10 -11.81 12.72
C ALA A 36 -8.43 -10.32 12.94
N ASN A 37 -8.86 -9.61 11.89
CA ASN A 37 -9.32 -8.23 12.03
C ASN A 37 -10.64 -8.15 12.82
N MET A 38 -11.58 -9.08 12.58
CA MET A 38 -12.84 -9.16 13.32
C MET A 38 -12.58 -9.46 14.79
N LYS A 39 -11.71 -10.44 15.09
CA LYS A 39 -11.24 -10.73 16.45
C LYS A 39 -10.70 -9.48 17.14
N SER A 40 -9.80 -8.74 16.47
CA SER A 40 -9.24 -7.51 17.04
C SER A 40 -10.31 -6.48 17.36
N CYS A 41 -11.29 -6.27 16.48
CA CYS A 41 -12.42 -5.36 16.75
C CYS A 41 -13.28 -5.80 17.93
N LEU A 42 -13.52 -7.11 18.09
CA LEU A 42 -14.26 -7.66 19.23
C LEU A 42 -13.46 -7.49 20.52
N HIS A 43 -12.16 -7.81 20.50
CA HIS A 43 -11.29 -7.63 21.65
C HIS A 43 -11.28 -6.17 22.12
N ASP A 44 -11.15 -5.21 21.20
CA ASP A 44 -11.18 -3.79 21.53
C ASP A 44 -12.54 -3.37 22.13
N PHE A 45 -13.65 -3.95 21.66
CA PHE A 45 -14.97 -3.71 22.19
C PHE A 45 -15.11 -4.25 23.64
N PHE A 46 -14.67 -5.47 23.91
CA PHE A 46 -14.70 -6.04 25.27
C PHE A 46 -13.75 -5.29 26.21
N MET A 47 -12.57 -4.85 25.73
CA MET A 47 -11.69 -3.96 26.48
C MET A 47 -12.37 -2.64 26.85
N TRP A 48 -13.16 -2.08 25.94
CA TRP A 48 -13.95 -0.87 26.21
C TRP A 48 -15.02 -1.13 27.25
N LEU A 49 -15.76 -2.26 27.18
CA LEU A 49 -16.75 -2.66 28.19
C LEU A 49 -16.12 -2.82 29.59
N LYS A 50 -14.96 -3.47 29.65
CA LYS A 50 -14.18 -3.62 30.89
C LYS A 50 -13.77 -2.25 31.46
N LYS A 51 -13.24 -1.35 30.62
CA LYS A 51 -12.87 0.02 31.03
C LYS A 51 -14.07 0.82 31.55
N ARG A 52 -15.26 0.57 30.99
CA ARG A 52 -16.54 1.16 31.44
C ARG A 52 -17.14 0.47 32.65
N LYS A 53 -16.51 -0.58 33.20
CA LYS A 53 -16.99 -1.39 34.31
C LYS A 53 -18.38 -2.07 34.04
N VAL A 54 -18.73 -2.28 32.77
CA VAL A 54 -19.90 -3.06 32.36
C VAL A 54 -19.68 -4.55 32.60
N ILE A 55 -18.46 -5.01 32.38
CA ILE A 55 -17.97 -6.35 32.67
C ILE A 55 -16.80 -6.31 33.65
N THR A 56 -16.62 -7.37 34.43
CA THR A 56 -15.45 -7.57 35.30
C THR A 56 -14.29 -8.21 34.54
N LEU A 57 -13.14 -8.38 35.23
CA LEU A 57 -12.00 -9.10 34.65
C LEU A 57 -12.35 -10.58 34.42
N GLN A 58 -13.09 -11.21 35.32
CA GLN A 58 -13.52 -12.60 35.16
C GLN A 58 -14.55 -12.81 34.04
N GLN A 59 -15.25 -11.76 33.65
CA GLN A 59 -16.24 -11.76 32.55
C GLN A 59 -15.61 -11.32 31.22
N PHE A 60 -14.30 -10.97 31.19
CA PHE A 60 -13.61 -10.68 29.97
C PHE A 60 -13.33 -11.99 29.24
N PRO A 61 -13.85 -12.17 27.99
CA PRO A 61 -13.72 -13.44 27.30
C PRO A 61 -12.31 -13.69 26.80
N ASP A 62 -11.91 -14.94 26.74
CA ASP A 62 -10.77 -15.38 25.96
C ASP A 62 -11.09 -15.34 24.46
N PHE A 63 -10.05 -15.23 23.64
CA PHE A 63 -10.20 -15.11 22.19
C PHE A 63 -9.40 -16.19 21.48
N PRO A 64 -9.95 -16.84 20.44
CA PRO A 64 -9.24 -17.86 19.69
C PRO A 64 -7.99 -17.29 18.99
N GLU A 65 -6.95 -18.10 18.91
CA GLU A 65 -5.78 -17.76 18.13
C GLU A 65 -6.08 -17.91 16.63
N ILE A 66 -5.80 -16.87 15.85
CA ILE A 66 -5.99 -16.90 14.41
C ILE A 66 -4.65 -16.59 13.75
N ASN A 67 -4.03 -17.63 13.21
CA ASN A 67 -2.80 -17.53 12.47
C ASN A 67 -3.10 -17.25 10.99
N PHE A 68 -2.42 -16.29 10.39
CA PHE A 68 -2.53 -15.99 8.97
C PHE A 68 -1.19 -15.49 8.44
N GLU A 69 -0.89 -15.89 7.23
CA GLU A 69 0.25 -15.37 6.49
C GLU A 69 -0.19 -14.19 5.62
N LEU A 70 0.63 -13.13 5.64
CA LEU A 70 0.47 -12.01 4.74
C LEU A 70 1.20 -12.34 3.45
N GLY A 71 0.45 -12.68 2.40
CA GLY A 71 1.01 -12.83 1.06
C GLY A 71 1.67 -11.53 0.56
N TRP A 72 2.67 -11.70 -0.30
CA TRP A 72 3.27 -10.61 -1.03
C TRP A 72 2.31 -10.08 -2.09
N ARG A 73 2.35 -8.77 -2.35
CA ARG A 73 1.67 -8.22 -3.51
C ARG A 73 2.47 -8.51 -4.77
N ASN A 74 1.77 -8.76 -5.85
CA ASN A 74 2.44 -8.83 -7.14
C ASN A 74 3.00 -7.46 -7.51
N ILE A 75 4.26 -7.45 -7.87
CA ILE A 75 5.01 -6.29 -8.35
C ILE A 75 5.40 -6.52 -9.80
N ILE A 76 5.70 -5.44 -10.50
CA ILE A 76 6.17 -5.41 -11.89
C ILE A 76 7.46 -4.59 -11.96
N ASP A 77 8.23 -4.78 -13.02
CA ASP A 77 9.37 -3.94 -13.32
C ASP A 77 8.95 -2.50 -13.70
N ILE A 78 9.92 -1.61 -13.77
CA ILE A 78 9.67 -0.20 -14.06
C ILE A 78 9.22 0.02 -15.51
N GLU A 79 9.72 -0.77 -16.45
CA GLU A 79 9.36 -0.72 -17.86
C GLU A 79 7.85 -1.04 -18.02
N THR A 80 7.40 -2.15 -17.49
CA THR A 80 5.97 -2.54 -17.47
C THR A 80 5.12 -1.50 -16.74
N GLN A 81 5.60 -0.94 -15.63
CA GLN A 81 4.89 0.13 -14.91
C GLN A 81 4.69 1.36 -15.81
N GLN A 82 5.72 1.78 -16.55
CA GLN A 82 5.64 2.94 -17.44
C GLN A 82 4.71 2.67 -18.64
N GLU A 83 4.69 1.46 -19.18
CA GLU A 83 3.72 1.07 -20.21
C GLU A 83 2.28 1.23 -19.73
N ILE A 84 1.98 0.72 -18.53
CA ILE A 84 0.63 0.86 -17.94
C ILE A 84 0.28 2.34 -17.71
N ILE A 85 1.21 3.14 -17.17
CA ILE A 85 0.98 4.57 -16.91
C ILE A 85 0.75 5.31 -18.24
N SER A 86 1.48 4.99 -19.28
CA SER A 86 1.32 5.55 -20.63
C SER A 86 -0.05 5.19 -21.22
N GLU A 87 -0.48 3.94 -21.04
CA GLU A 87 -1.80 3.49 -21.47
C GLU A 87 -2.92 4.20 -20.68
N VAL A 88 -2.74 4.40 -19.37
CA VAL A 88 -3.67 5.22 -18.56
C VAL A 88 -3.77 6.62 -19.13
N TYR A 89 -2.64 7.26 -19.49
CA TYR A 89 -2.66 8.58 -20.14
C TYR A 89 -3.49 8.53 -21.42
N ARG A 90 -3.21 7.59 -22.31
CA ARG A 90 -3.90 7.42 -23.59
C ARG A 90 -5.41 7.35 -23.44
N ILE A 91 -5.92 6.62 -22.44
CA ILE A 91 -7.36 6.42 -22.25
C ILE A 91 -8.05 7.49 -21.39
N THR A 92 -7.31 8.39 -20.73
CA THR A 92 -7.88 9.32 -19.75
C THR A 92 -7.60 10.80 -20.01
N HIS A 93 -6.53 11.18 -20.71
CA HIS A 93 -6.10 12.60 -20.84
C HIS A 93 -7.17 13.52 -21.39
N LYS A 94 -7.94 13.07 -22.42
CA LYS A 94 -9.06 13.84 -22.99
C LYS A 94 -10.30 13.90 -22.10
N LYS A 95 -10.43 12.99 -21.12
CA LYS A 95 -11.57 12.95 -20.21
C LYS A 95 -11.32 13.76 -18.95
N ASN A 96 -10.23 13.45 -18.28
CA ASN A 96 -9.78 14.12 -17.06
C ASN A 96 -8.33 13.74 -16.79
N ILE A 97 -7.42 14.64 -17.07
CA ILE A 97 -5.97 14.42 -16.88
C ILE A 97 -5.61 14.04 -15.43
N LYS A 98 -6.41 14.45 -14.44
CA LYS A 98 -6.19 14.14 -13.03
C LYS A 98 -6.30 12.64 -12.71
N ILE A 99 -6.92 11.84 -13.59
CA ILE A 99 -6.95 10.36 -13.41
C ILE A 99 -5.56 9.79 -13.61
N TRP A 100 -4.94 10.12 -14.75
CA TRP A 100 -3.56 9.73 -15.05
C TRP A 100 -2.60 10.30 -14.01
N LEU A 101 -2.69 11.59 -13.73
CA LEU A 101 -1.83 12.27 -12.78
C LEU A 101 -1.87 11.59 -11.39
N GLY A 102 -3.05 11.18 -10.93
CA GLY A 102 -3.17 10.47 -9.66
C GLY A 102 -2.47 9.12 -9.64
N ILE A 103 -2.54 8.35 -10.73
CA ILE A 103 -1.85 7.06 -10.86
C ILE A 103 -0.34 7.27 -11.00
N TYR A 104 0.08 8.23 -11.80
CA TYR A 104 1.47 8.63 -11.96
C TYR A 104 2.09 9.08 -10.63
N TRP A 105 1.42 9.95 -9.87
CA TRP A 105 1.91 10.37 -8.56
C TRP A 105 2.02 9.23 -7.55
N LEU A 106 1.14 8.24 -7.61
CA LEU A 106 1.28 7.04 -6.77
C LEU A 106 2.51 6.19 -7.12
N SER A 107 3.03 6.28 -8.33
CA SER A 107 4.26 5.59 -8.72
C SER A 107 5.52 6.37 -8.34
N VAL A 108 5.46 7.71 -8.33
CA VAL A 108 6.60 8.59 -8.04
C VAL A 108 6.72 8.87 -6.54
N TYR A 109 5.64 9.35 -5.93
CA TYR A 109 5.63 9.78 -4.53
C TYR A 109 5.29 8.62 -3.60
N ILE A 110 6.26 7.74 -3.35
CA ILE A 110 6.09 6.49 -2.56
C ILE A 110 5.64 6.70 -1.12
N SER A 111 5.69 7.92 -0.60
CA SER A 111 5.16 8.30 0.73
C SER A 111 3.64 8.49 0.74
N VAL A 112 3.00 8.69 -0.44
CA VAL A 112 1.57 9.00 -0.55
C VAL A 112 0.73 7.74 -0.75
N ARG A 113 -0.33 7.57 0.04
CA ARG A 113 -1.30 6.47 -0.15
C ARG A 113 -2.46 6.89 -1.04
N PRO A 114 -3.11 5.95 -1.75
CA PRO A 114 -4.25 6.29 -2.61
C PRO A 114 -5.37 7.06 -1.88
N GLY A 115 -5.68 6.70 -0.64
CA GLY A 115 -6.69 7.41 0.14
C GLY A 115 -6.27 8.83 0.53
N GLU A 116 -4.99 9.04 0.84
CA GLU A 116 -4.41 10.36 1.13
C GLU A 116 -4.43 11.23 -0.14
N LEU A 117 -3.95 10.67 -1.25
CA LEU A 117 -3.96 11.34 -2.56
C LEU A 117 -5.36 11.86 -2.91
N LEU A 118 -6.35 10.98 -2.87
CA LEU A 118 -7.73 11.34 -3.21
C LEU A 118 -8.34 12.37 -2.26
N SER A 119 -7.80 12.53 -1.06
CA SER A 119 -8.28 13.48 -0.05
C SER A 119 -7.64 14.86 -0.17
N ILE A 120 -6.68 15.05 -1.06
CA ILE A 120 -6.02 16.35 -1.28
C ILE A 120 -7.04 17.36 -1.79
N LYS A 121 -7.12 18.50 -1.10
CA LYS A 121 -7.89 19.68 -1.51
C LYS A 121 -6.99 20.68 -2.24
N GLU A 122 -7.59 21.56 -3.03
CA GLU A 122 -6.85 22.57 -3.80
C GLU A 122 -5.96 23.47 -2.91
N TRP A 123 -6.42 23.86 -1.73
CA TRP A 123 -5.64 24.71 -0.81
C TRP A 123 -4.40 24.03 -0.23
N GLN A 124 -4.34 22.69 -0.28
CA GLN A 124 -3.21 21.93 0.21
C GLN A 124 -2.04 21.87 -0.80
N ILE A 125 -2.27 22.31 -2.03
CA ILE A 125 -1.29 22.33 -3.11
C ILE A 125 -0.69 23.74 -3.19
N ASN A 126 0.53 23.90 -2.70
CA ASN A 126 1.27 25.14 -2.85
C ASN A 126 2.05 25.11 -4.18
N ARG A 127 1.42 25.62 -5.24
CA ARG A 127 2.02 25.65 -6.59
C ARG A 127 3.29 26.50 -6.65
N ARG A 128 3.31 27.62 -5.93
CA ARG A 128 4.47 28.53 -5.88
C ARG A 128 5.63 27.92 -5.10
N GLY A 129 5.35 27.25 -3.98
CA GLY A 129 6.36 26.59 -3.15
C GLY A 129 6.72 25.18 -3.62
N GLY A 130 5.99 24.62 -4.61
CA GLY A 130 6.27 23.30 -5.18
C GLY A 130 6.03 22.16 -4.20
N PHE A 131 5.00 22.23 -3.34
CA PHE A 131 4.72 21.16 -2.39
C PHE A 131 3.23 20.94 -2.13
N ILE A 132 2.91 19.76 -1.61
CA ILE A 132 1.58 19.38 -1.16
C ILE A 132 1.65 19.08 0.34
N THR A 133 0.70 19.62 1.12
CA THR A 133 0.56 19.32 2.55
C THR A 133 -0.56 18.31 2.76
N ILE A 134 -0.26 17.20 3.46
CA ILE A 134 -1.24 16.21 3.89
C ILE A 134 -1.34 16.30 5.43
N PRO A 135 -2.32 17.03 5.98
CA PRO A 135 -2.36 17.34 7.42
C PRO A 135 -2.76 16.14 8.28
N TYR A 136 -3.57 15.21 7.75
CA TYR A 136 -4.12 14.08 8.51
C TYR A 136 -3.84 12.73 7.82
N PRO A 137 -2.58 12.33 7.70
CA PRO A 137 -2.26 11.02 7.16
C PRO A 137 -2.53 9.90 8.18
N LYS A 138 -2.49 8.66 7.72
CA LYS A 138 -2.67 7.49 8.58
C LYS A 138 -1.63 7.41 9.72
N GLU A 139 -0.45 7.95 9.52
CA GLU A 139 0.66 7.99 10.49
C GLU A 139 0.45 9.02 11.61
N LYS A 140 -0.61 9.82 11.57
CA LYS A 140 -0.95 10.89 12.52
C LYS A 140 0.06 12.04 12.60
N HIS A 141 1.06 12.08 11.72
CA HIS A 141 2.01 13.19 11.58
C HIS A 141 1.84 13.84 10.21
N PRO A 142 1.67 15.17 10.12
CA PRO A 142 1.54 15.88 8.86
C PRO A 142 2.69 15.52 7.90
N LYS A 143 2.36 15.41 6.60
CA LYS A 143 3.35 15.16 5.54
C LYS A 143 3.45 16.37 4.64
N ILE A 144 4.66 16.72 4.26
CA ILE A 144 4.95 17.66 3.17
C ILE A 144 5.58 16.85 2.05
N ILE A 145 4.99 16.91 0.87
CA ILE A 145 5.45 16.23 -0.33
C ILE A 145 5.99 17.28 -1.28
N TYR A 146 7.30 17.35 -1.43
CA TYR A 146 7.94 18.22 -2.41
C TYR A 146 7.76 17.64 -3.80
N LEU A 147 7.25 18.44 -4.71
CA LEU A 147 6.99 18.06 -6.08
C LEU A 147 8.24 18.24 -6.95
N LEU A 148 8.38 17.40 -7.95
CA LEU A 148 9.40 17.55 -8.97
C LEU A 148 9.04 18.72 -9.90
N ASP A 149 10.04 19.34 -10.52
CA ASP A 149 9.85 20.52 -11.37
C ASP A 149 8.87 20.28 -12.51
N ASP A 150 8.89 19.09 -13.10
CA ASP A 150 7.96 18.73 -14.17
C ASP A 150 6.52 18.59 -13.69
N ASP A 151 6.32 18.11 -12.46
CA ASP A 151 4.99 18.09 -11.82
C ASP A 151 4.48 19.50 -11.52
N ILE A 152 5.38 20.41 -11.13
CA ILE A 152 5.03 21.83 -10.91
C ILE A 152 4.60 22.47 -12.22
N LYS A 153 5.33 22.24 -13.32
CA LYS A 153 4.95 22.73 -14.65
C LYS A 153 3.58 22.21 -15.05
N LEU A 154 3.37 20.90 -14.94
CA LEU A 154 2.10 20.25 -15.24
C LEU A 154 0.93 20.81 -14.41
N LEU A 155 1.16 21.04 -13.11
CA LEU A 155 0.16 21.65 -12.24
C LEU A 155 -0.21 23.06 -12.67
N ASN A 156 0.72 23.82 -13.19
CA ASN A 156 0.47 25.20 -13.66
C ASN A 156 -0.38 25.23 -14.94
N GLU A 157 -0.37 24.14 -15.73
CA GLU A 157 -1.25 23.98 -16.89
C GLU A 157 -2.69 23.59 -16.49
N ILE A 158 -2.87 23.03 -15.29
CA ILE A 158 -4.19 22.64 -14.77
C ILE A 158 -4.82 23.83 -14.05
N PRO A 159 -5.96 24.36 -14.51
CA PRO A 159 -6.63 25.47 -13.82
C PRO A 159 -6.90 25.15 -12.35
N PRO A 160 -6.58 26.07 -11.42
CA PRO A 160 -6.89 25.87 -10.01
C PRO A 160 -8.39 25.85 -9.77
N GLY A 161 -8.82 25.07 -8.81
CA GLY A 161 -10.21 25.09 -8.33
C GLY A 161 -10.37 25.96 -7.10
N LEU A 162 -11.60 26.04 -6.59
CA LEU A 162 -11.87 26.68 -5.31
C LEU A 162 -11.13 25.93 -4.18
N PRO A 163 -10.61 26.62 -3.17
CA PRO A 163 -9.75 26.05 -2.14
C PRO A 163 -10.31 24.79 -1.47
N GLU A 164 -11.60 24.75 -1.18
CA GLU A 164 -12.24 23.64 -0.46
C GLU A 164 -12.57 22.42 -1.35
N LEU A 165 -12.44 22.53 -2.65
CA LEU A 165 -12.69 21.42 -3.56
C LEU A 165 -11.55 20.40 -3.49
N TYR A 166 -11.89 19.14 -3.63
CA TYR A 166 -10.88 18.11 -3.82
C TYR A 166 -10.15 18.31 -5.15
N PHE A 167 -8.82 18.15 -5.14
CA PHE A 167 -8.04 18.24 -6.37
C PHE A 167 -8.41 17.09 -7.32
N PHE A 168 -8.48 15.87 -6.82
CA PHE A 168 -8.87 14.68 -7.56
C PHE A 168 -10.41 14.53 -7.55
N ARG A 169 -11.06 15.18 -8.51
CA ARG A 169 -12.53 15.24 -8.63
C ARG A 169 -12.99 15.05 -10.07
N HIS A 170 -14.24 14.71 -10.22
CA HIS A 170 -14.91 14.66 -11.51
C HIS A 170 -15.10 16.08 -12.07
N THR A 171 -14.71 16.29 -13.34
CA THR A 171 -14.87 17.57 -14.04
C THR A 171 -16.26 17.71 -14.67
N ALA A 172 -16.90 16.59 -15.01
CA ALA A 172 -18.25 16.52 -15.55
C ALA A 172 -19.10 15.53 -14.76
N GLY A 173 -20.41 15.72 -14.79
CA GLY A 173 -21.34 14.74 -14.23
C GLY A 173 -21.34 13.44 -15.05
N ILE A 174 -21.31 12.32 -14.35
CA ILE A 174 -21.46 10.97 -14.91
C ILE A 174 -22.62 10.31 -14.17
N LYS A 175 -23.31 9.35 -14.77
CA LYS A 175 -24.46 8.67 -14.15
C LYS A 175 -24.22 8.35 -12.66
N GLY A 176 -24.97 9.01 -11.77
CA GLY A 176 -24.87 8.87 -10.31
C GLY A 176 -23.76 9.67 -9.62
N VAL A 177 -22.95 10.47 -10.36
CA VAL A 177 -21.85 11.28 -9.83
C VAL A 177 -21.98 12.71 -10.30
N LYS A 178 -21.90 13.69 -9.39
CA LYS A 178 -21.98 15.13 -9.73
C LYS A 178 -20.61 15.67 -10.12
N ALA A 179 -20.58 16.67 -11.01
CA ALA A 179 -19.38 17.47 -11.27
C ALA A 179 -18.86 18.07 -9.94
N GLY A 180 -17.55 18.13 -9.75
CA GLY A 180 -16.92 18.58 -8.51
C GLY A 180 -16.83 17.52 -7.41
N GLN A 181 -17.52 16.39 -7.53
CA GLN A 181 -17.44 15.31 -6.55
C GLN A 181 -16.06 14.63 -6.59
N ARG A 182 -15.49 14.34 -5.41
CA ARG A 182 -14.23 13.60 -5.25
C ARG A 182 -14.28 12.24 -5.94
N PHE A 183 -13.16 11.80 -6.51
CA PHE A 183 -13.03 10.43 -6.99
C PHE A 183 -13.29 9.41 -5.88
N GLY A 184 -14.07 8.40 -6.17
CA GLY A 184 -14.29 7.27 -5.27
C GLY A 184 -13.02 6.46 -5.06
N SER A 185 -12.93 5.73 -3.95
CA SER A 185 -11.72 4.98 -3.54
C SER A 185 -11.22 3.97 -4.59
N ARG A 186 -12.11 3.45 -5.43
CA ARG A 186 -11.77 2.51 -6.51
C ARG A 186 -11.63 3.17 -7.89
N TYR A 187 -11.76 4.50 -7.97
CA TYR A 187 -11.84 5.16 -9.28
C TYR A 187 -10.53 5.08 -10.06
N LEU A 188 -9.39 5.35 -9.41
CA LEU A 188 -8.07 5.19 -10.03
C LEU A 188 -7.77 3.72 -10.36
N TYR A 189 -8.11 2.81 -9.44
CA TYR A 189 -7.96 1.36 -9.68
C TYR A 189 -8.73 0.89 -10.92
N LYS A 190 -9.93 1.42 -11.18
CA LYS A 190 -10.72 1.11 -12.38
C LYS A 190 -9.93 1.40 -13.67
N TYR A 191 -9.24 2.53 -13.73
CA TYR A 191 -8.46 2.90 -14.92
C TYR A 191 -7.14 2.16 -15.01
N TRP A 192 -6.50 1.89 -13.87
CA TRP A 192 -5.34 1.01 -13.80
C TRP A 192 -5.68 -0.37 -14.36
N LYS A 193 -6.73 -1.00 -13.85
CA LYS A 193 -7.16 -2.31 -14.34
C LYS A 193 -7.48 -2.28 -15.83
N LYS A 194 -8.20 -1.27 -16.30
CA LYS A 194 -8.50 -1.12 -17.73
C LYS A 194 -7.23 -1.02 -18.59
N ALA A 195 -6.21 -0.31 -18.13
CA ALA A 195 -4.94 -0.24 -18.83
C ALA A 195 -4.21 -1.58 -18.83
N CYS A 196 -4.18 -2.30 -17.69
CA CYS A 196 -3.65 -3.66 -17.62
C CYS A 196 -4.39 -4.62 -18.56
N ASP A 197 -5.73 -4.58 -18.58
CA ASP A 197 -6.54 -5.41 -19.47
C ASP A 197 -6.22 -5.14 -20.96
N ASN A 198 -6.04 -3.86 -21.35
CA ASN A 198 -5.65 -3.48 -22.72
C ASN A 198 -4.25 -4.00 -23.11
N LEU A 199 -3.34 -4.05 -22.15
CA LEU A 199 -1.96 -4.52 -22.34
C LEU A 199 -1.80 -6.04 -22.06
N LYS A 200 -2.89 -6.74 -21.69
CA LYS A 200 -2.88 -8.16 -21.31
C LYS A 200 -1.95 -8.47 -20.13
N ILE A 201 -1.85 -7.53 -19.17
CA ILE A 201 -1.09 -7.69 -17.95
C ILE A 201 -2.05 -8.10 -16.84
N GLU A 202 -1.80 -9.24 -16.21
CA GLU A 202 -2.67 -9.83 -15.20
C GLU A 202 -2.06 -9.81 -13.80
N GLY A 203 -2.92 -9.91 -12.78
CA GLY A 203 -2.50 -10.19 -11.40
C GLY A 203 -1.89 -9.02 -10.65
N VAL A 204 -1.75 -7.81 -11.23
CA VAL A 204 -1.16 -6.66 -10.55
C VAL A 204 -2.21 -5.59 -10.21
N ASP A 205 -2.36 -5.29 -8.93
CA ASP A 205 -3.23 -4.20 -8.48
C ASP A 205 -2.52 -2.84 -8.55
N LEU A 206 -3.29 -1.75 -8.47
CA LEU A 206 -2.76 -0.38 -8.50
C LEU A 206 -1.65 -0.16 -7.45
N TYR A 207 -1.81 -0.70 -6.25
CA TYR A 207 -0.88 -0.46 -5.16
C TYR A 207 0.40 -1.28 -5.30
N GLY A 208 0.26 -2.53 -5.77
CA GLY A 208 1.37 -3.40 -6.14
C GLY A 208 2.17 -2.82 -7.30
N GLY A 209 1.48 -2.48 -8.40
CA GLY A 209 2.11 -1.98 -9.62
C GLY A 209 2.63 -0.54 -9.55
N THR A 210 2.26 0.25 -8.54
CA THR A 210 2.83 1.59 -8.32
C THR A 210 3.82 1.57 -7.15
N ARG A 211 3.36 1.90 -5.95
CA ARG A 211 4.20 2.11 -4.78
C ARG A 211 5.13 0.93 -4.45
N HIS A 212 4.62 -0.32 -4.48
CA HIS A 212 5.45 -1.48 -4.15
C HIS A 212 6.52 -1.73 -5.21
N SER A 213 6.15 -1.67 -6.49
CA SER A 213 7.08 -1.84 -7.59
C SER A 213 8.20 -0.79 -7.55
N THR A 214 7.85 0.49 -7.44
CA THR A 214 8.83 1.57 -7.33
C THR A 214 9.72 1.44 -6.10
N THR A 215 9.14 1.12 -4.92
CA THR A 215 9.92 0.93 -3.70
C THR A 215 10.91 -0.23 -3.85
N THR A 216 10.52 -1.30 -4.53
CA THR A 216 11.39 -2.46 -4.79
C THR A 216 12.49 -2.12 -5.79
N ALA A 217 12.16 -1.44 -6.89
CA ALA A 217 13.14 -1.03 -7.90
C ALA A 217 14.19 -0.06 -7.33
N LEU A 218 13.80 0.85 -6.46
CA LEU A 218 14.75 1.75 -5.77
C LEU A 218 15.82 1.00 -4.97
N SER A 219 15.54 -0.26 -4.55
CA SER A 219 16.51 -1.07 -3.80
C SER A 219 17.79 -1.41 -4.57
N GLU A 220 17.79 -1.27 -5.88
CA GLU A 220 18.97 -1.44 -6.72
C GLU A 220 19.97 -0.28 -6.57
N LYS A 221 19.47 0.91 -6.26
CA LYS A 221 20.25 2.16 -6.25
C LYS A 221 20.40 2.78 -4.85
N LEU A 222 19.44 2.56 -3.96
CA LEU A 222 19.37 3.18 -2.63
C LEU A 222 19.40 2.13 -1.53
N SER A 223 19.88 2.54 -0.36
CA SER A 223 19.85 1.72 0.85
C SER A 223 18.42 1.56 1.40
N TYR A 224 18.25 0.57 2.27
CA TYR A 224 16.99 0.34 2.98
C TYR A 224 16.52 1.59 3.76
N ASP A 225 17.45 2.26 4.44
CA ASP A 225 17.13 3.42 5.29
C ASP A 225 16.77 4.66 4.45
N GLU A 226 17.44 4.88 3.33
CA GLU A 226 17.10 5.96 2.39
C GLU A 226 15.69 5.78 1.80
N ILE A 227 15.35 4.55 1.36
CA ILE A 227 14.02 4.26 0.82
C ILE A 227 12.96 4.36 1.92
N LYS A 228 13.25 3.89 3.13
CA LYS A 228 12.37 4.02 4.28
C LYS A 228 12.11 5.47 4.62
N ALA A 229 13.14 6.31 4.65
CA ALA A 229 13.02 7.75 4.86
C ALA A 229 12.15 8.41 3.78
N GLY A 230 12.42 8.11 2.49
CA GLY A 230 11.63 8.62 1.37
C GLY A 230 10.17 8.16 1.36
N SER A 231 9.88 6.97 1.89
CA SER A 231 8.53 6.42 1.98
C SER A 231 7.74 6.89 3.22
N LEU A 232 8.39 7.58 4.15
CA LEU A 232 7.83 8.10 5.40
C LEU A 232 7.14 7.02 6.27
N HIS A 233 7.69 5.79 6.32
CA HIS A 233 7.19 4.75 7.21
C HIS A 233 7.75 4.92 8.62
N ALA A 234 6.86 4.98 9.62
CA ALA A 234 7.24 5.16 11.01
C ALA A 234 7.97 3.96 11.62
N THR A 235 7.72 2.72 11.13
CA THR A 235 8.30 1.50 11.70
C THR A 235 8.89 0.58 10.64
N ASN A 236 9.95 -0.17 10.99
CA ASN A 236 10.52 -1.18 10.12
C ASN A 236 9.50 -2.26 9.73
N LYS A 237 8.71 -2.75 10.68
CA LYS A 237 7.65 -3.74 10.44
C LYS A 237 6.64 -3.29 9.39
N ALA A 238 6.28 -1.99 9.37
CA ALA A 238 5.40 -1.44 8.36
C ALA A 238 6.09 -1.33 7.00
N PHE A 239 7.37 -0.94 6.98
CA PHE A 239 8.15 -0.81 5.76
C PHE A 239 8.48 -2.17 5.14
N ASP A 240 8.85 -3.18 5.93
CA ASP A 240 9.17 -4.53 5.46
C ASP A 240 8.03 -5.19 4.66
N ARG A 241 6.79 -4.78 4.89
CA ARG A 241 5.63 -5.24 4.11
C ARG A 241 5.60 -4.68 2.69
N TYR A 242 6.30 -3.59 2.43
CA TYR A 242 6.36 -2.93 1.12
C TYR A 242 7.65 -3.24 0.38
N PHE A 243 8.71 -3.53 1.13
CA PHE A 243 10.05 -3.68 0.59
C PHE A 243 10.36 -5.14 0.28
N GLN A 244 10.22 -5.51 -0.98
CA GLN A 244 10.56 -6.86 -1.47
C GLN A 244 12.03 -6.98 -1.94
N GLY A 245 12.80 -5.91 -1.83
CA GLY A 245 14.19 -5.83 -2.29
C GLY A 245 15.21 -6.68 -1.53
N LYS A 246 14.82 -7.34 -0.42
CA LYS A 246 15.73 -8.21 0.34
C LYS A 246 16.21 -9.40 -0.49
N GLN A 247 15.35 -9.95 -1.35
CA GLN A 247 15.69 -11.12 -2.19
C GLN A 247 16.58 -10.74 -3.37
N SER A 248 16.37 -9.58 -4.01
CA SER A 248 17.25 -9.09 -5.07
C SER A 248 18.64 -8.73 -4.54
N LYS A 249 18.72 -8.18 -3.32
CA LYS A 249 20.01 -7.93 -2.65
C LYS A 249 20.77 -9.21 -2.30
N ALA A 250 20.10 -10.30 -1.98
CA ALA A 250 20.77 -11.60 -1.75
C ALA A 250 21.54 -12.04 -3.01
N ARG A 251 20.95 -11.93 -4.20
CA ARG A 251 21.64 -12.23 -5.47
C ARG A 251 22.87 -11.35 -5.68
N MET A 252 22.78 -10.07 -5.35
CA MET A 252 23.91 -9.13 -5.46
C MET A 252 25.01 -9.45 -4.46
N VAL A 253 24.67 -9.88 -3.23
CA VAL A 253 25.62 -10.36 -2.24
C VAL A 253 26.31 -11.63 -2.74
N TYR A 254 25.57 -12.59 -3.28
CA TYR A 254 26.16 -13.82 -3.84
C TYR A 254 27.11 -13.56 -5.00
N SER A 255 26.77 -12.61 -5.88
CA SER A 255 27.68 -12.14 -6.94
C SER A 255 28.98 -11.58 -6.37
N LYS A 256 28.90 -10.69 -5.38
CA LYS A 256 30.10 -10.13 -4.72
C LYS A 256 30.94 -11.19 -4.02
N VAL A 257 30.32 -12.19 -3.37
CA VAL A 257 31.05 -13.32 -2.77
C VAL A 257 31.81 -14.09 -3.84
N LYS A 258 31.20 -14.34 -4.98
CA LYS A 258 31.87 -15.00 -6.11
C LYS A 258 33.04 -14.18 -6.64
N ASP A 259 32.89 -12.85 -6.76
CA ASP A 259 33.97 -11.96 -7.18
C ASP A 259 35.15 -11.97 -6.19
N LEU A 260 34.86 -11.95 -4.88
CA LEU A 260 35.88 -12.08 -3.85
C LEU A 260 36.64 -13.41 -3.95
N GLN A 261 35.94 -14.54 -4.17
CA GLN A 261 36.55 -15.85 -4.36
C GLN A 261 37.43 -15.89 -5.61
N GLN A 262 37.00 -15.29 -6.72
CA GLN A 262 37.80 -15.22 -7.93
C GLN A 262 39.05 -14.35 -7.75
N THR A 263 38.92 -13.25 -7.00
CA THR A 263 40.07 -12.35 -6.69
C THR A 263 41.09 -13.07 -5.79
N TYR A 264 40.63 -13.85 -4.83
CA TYR A 264 41.49 -14.67 -3.98
C TYR A 264 42.25 -15.74 -4.79
N ASN A 265 41.54 -16.52 -5.61
CA ASN A 265 42.12 -17.53 -6.47
C ASN A 265 43.14 -16.99 -7.49
N LYS A 266 42.98 -15.75 -7.96
CA LYS A 266 43.93 -15.09 -8.81
C LYS A 266 45.22 -14.67 -8.09
N LYS A 267 45.14 -14.30 -6.79
CA LYS A 267 46.30 -13.91 -5.98
C LYS A 267 47.18 -15.07 -5.59
N ASP A 268 46.58 -16.25 -5.35
CA ASP A 268 47.31 -17.39 -4.76
C ASP A 268 47.76 -18.42 -5.80
N ASN A 269 47.57 -18.22 -7.10
CA ASN A 269 47.91 -19.20 -8.16
C ASN A 269 47.43 -20.66 -7.86
N LEU A 270 46.43 -20.81 -7.05
CA LEU A 270 45.89 -22.10 -6.70
C LEU A 270 45.02 -22.67 -7.81
N LYS A 271 45.47 -23.77 -8.43
CA LYS A 271 44.62 -24.58 -9.31
C LYS A 271 43.34 -24.96 -8.55
N PRO A 272 42.19 -24.93 -9.18
CA PRO A 272 40.94 -25.33 -8.52
C PRO A 272 41.10 -26.77 -8.04
N HIS A 273 41.02 -26.98 -6.73
CA HIS A 273 40.91 -28.32 -6.16
C HIS A 273 39.65 -28.99 -6.70
N ASN A 274 39.79 -30.19 -7.23
CA ASN A 274 38.72 -31.03 -7.73
C ASN A 274 37.55 -31.03 -6.73
N ILE A 275 36.45 -30.47 -7.16
CA ILE A 275 35.18 -30.62 -6.47
C ILE A 275 34.87 -32.11 -6.46
N LEU A 276 34.72 -32.67 -5.25
CA LEU A 276 34.36 -34.04 -4.99
C LEU A 276 33.29 -34.51 -5.98
N LYS A 277 33.68 -35.45 -6.84
CA LYS A 277 32.72 -36.28 -7.58
C LYS A 277 32.09 -37.22 -6.57
N PHE A 278 30.86 -36.95 -6.17
CA PHE A 278 30.04 -37.98 -5.55
C PHE A 278 29.82 -39.04 -6.63
N LYS A 279 30.43 -40.21 -6.43
CA LYS A 279 30.10 -41.44 -7.15
C LYS A 279 28.78 -41.93 -6.58
N ASP A 280 27.87 -42.25 -7.48
CA ASP A 280 26.64 -42.99 -7.20
C ASP A 280 26.92 -44.36 -6.57
#